data_aaa6da146459fd868e9d3d5fba9d1c59
#
_entry.id   aaa6da146459fd868e9d3d5fba9d1c59
#
_cell.length_a   1.000
_cell.length_b   1.000
_cell.length_c   1.000
_cell.angle_alpha   90.00
_cell.angle_beta   90.00
_cell.angle_gamma   90.00
#
_symmetry.space_group_name_H-M   'P 1'
#
loop_
_entity.id
_entity.type
_entity.pdbx_description
1 polymer ?
#
loop_
_entity_poly.entity_id
_entity_poly.type
_entity_poly.pdbx_seq_one_letter_code
_entity_poly.pdbx_strand_id
1 'polypeptide(L)'
;MDEIELRAHGKINLSLDVLGRRNDGYHEVKMIMHTVALHDGIFIKKERERGIRMECNLPSLPTNEENLMVRAAKAIMEEFSIEEGLSLRLMKRLPVAAGMAGGSADAAAVFHGMNQLFHLNLSTEELEKRAVKFGADIPFCLHKGCYLSEGIGEKLKKLPTLPPCTIILVKPAFSLSTKLIYENLHLENLTDKEHPEVDEMIEKLESGDLEEICKLGGNLLEKVSISLRPEIQVLKDFFIKEGALLSLMSGSGPTVFGIFPEEEKEKAEMILQSLRSGEHKVLIENAWITEAYA
;
A
#
# COMPACT_ATOMS: atom_id res chain seq x y z
N MET A 1 7.25 5.73 29.17
CA MET A 1 6.33 4.85 28.39
C MET A 1 7.09 3.59 28.06
N ASP A 2 6.54 2.42 28.39
CA ASP A 2 7.24 1.13 28.18
C ASP A 2 6.63 0.34 27.01
N GLU A 3 5.50 0.77 26.52
CA GLU A 3 4.82 0.16 25.38
C GLU A 3 4.07 1.21 24.54
N ILE A 4 3.86 0.91 23.25
CA ILE A 4 3.13 1.75 22.30
C ILE A 4 2.33 0.87 21.34
N GLU A 5 1.14 1.33 20.97
CA GLU A 5 0.30 0.76 19.93
C GLU A 5 0.20 1.72 18.75
N LEU A 6 0.36 1.21 17.53
CA LEU A 6 0.30 1.98 16.30
C LEU A 6 -0.58 1.26 15.27
N ARG A 7 -1.05 2.03 14.29
CA ARG A 7 -1.78 1.53 13.13
C ARG A 7 -0.92 1.67 11.88
N ALA A 8 -0.67 0.56 11.22
CA ALA A 8 0.06 0.48 9.96
C ALA A 8 -0.94 0.45 8.79
N HIS A 9 -1.21 1.60 8.22
CA HIS A 9 -2.22 1.77 7.17
C HIS A 9 -1.72 1.27 5.81
N GLY A 10 -2.59 0.57 5.07
CA GLY A 10 -2.32 0.22 3.68
C GLY A 10 -2.46 1.40 2.73
N LYS A 11 -2.10 1.17 1.46
CA LYS A 11 -2.26 2.15 0.38
C LYS A 11 -2.90 1.54 -0.85
N ILE A 12 -3.44 2.40 -1.68
CA ILE A 12 -3.78 2.12 -3.08
C ILE A 12 -3.00 3.07 -4.00
N ASN A 13 -2.88 2.72 -5.29
CA ASN A 13 -2.39 3.64 -6.32
C ASN A 13 -3.59 4.13 -7.13
N LEU A 14 -3.86 5.45 -7.09
CA LEU A 14 -4.88 6.08 -7.93
C LEU A 14 -4.39 6.20 -9.38
N SER A 15 -3.10 6.42 -9.53
CA SER A 15 -2.40 6.40 -10.81
C SER A 15 -1.01 5.79 -10.61
N LEU A 16 -0.54 4.99 -11.58
CA LEU A 16 0.81 4.44 -11.60
C LEU A 16 1.34 4.37 -13.02
N ASP A 17 2.34 5.18 -13.29
CA ASP A 17 3.11 5.17 -14.54
C ASP A 17 4.53 4.67 -14.31
N VAL A 18 5.12 4.08 -15.37
CA VAL A 18 6.52 3.63 -15.41
C VAL A 18 7.20 4.34 -16.58
N LEU A 19 8.11 5.25 -16.25
CA LEU A 19 8.72 6.17 -17.21
C LEU A 19 9.96 5.59 -17.90
N GLY A 20 10.61 4.61 -17.29
CA GLY A 20 11.82 4.02 -17.86
C GLY A 20 12.51 3.04 -16.91
N ARG A 21 13.48 2.30 -17.47
CA ARG A 21 14.34 1.42 -16.70
C ARG A 21 15.65 2.14 -16.35
N ARG A 22 16.05 2.07 -15.10
CA ARG A 22 17.27 2.68 -14.57
C ARG A 22 18.47 1.74 -14.69
N ASN A 23 19.65 2.31 -14.65
CA ASN A 23 20.92 1.54 -14.70
C ASN A 23 21.16 0.67 -13.43
N ASP A 24 20.48 1.00 -12.32
CA ASP A 24 20.55 0.26 -11.06
C ASP A 24 19.59 -0.95 -11.02
N GLY A 25 18.84 -1.18 -12.12
CA GLY A 25 17.89 -2.29 -12.27
C GLY A 25 16.48 -1.98 -11.81
N TYR A 26 16.26 -0.85 -11.14
CA TYR A 26 14.94 -0.33 -10.81
C TYR A 26 14.28 0.36 -12.01
N HIS A 27 13.02 0.75 -11.83
CA HIS A 27 12.28 1.56 -12.79
C HIS A 27 12.02 2.95 -12.22
N GLU A 28 12.10 3.96 -13.09
CA GLU A 28 11.62 5.29 -12.78
C GLU A 28 10.11 5.28 -12.86
N VAL A 29 9.45 5.67 -11.78
CA VAL A 29 7.98 5.68 -11.70
C VAL A 29 7.47 7.08 -11.42
N LYS A 30 6.20 7.31 -11.81
CA LYS A 30 5.42 8.47 -11.42
C LYS A 30 4.03 7.99 -11.04
N MET A 31 3.67 8.13 -9.77
CA MET A 31 2.43 7.55 -9.27
C MET A 31 1.79 8.41 -8.19
N ILE A 32 0.48 8.31 -8.07
CA ILE A 32 -0.28 8.91 -6.98
C ILE A 32 -0.71 7.79 -6.04
N MET A 33 -0.20 7.84 -4.82
CA MET A 33 -0.54 6.91 -3.75
C MET A 33 -1.47 7.55 -2.73
N HIS A 34 -2.45 6.82 -2.27
CA HIS A 34 -3.36 7.25 -1.21
C HIS A 34 -3.43 6.21 -0.09
N THR A 35 -3.30 6.68 1.16
CA THR A 35 -3.50 5.85 2.34
C THR A 35 -4.96 5.46 2.49
N VAL A 36 -5.24 4.23 2.90
CA VAL A 36 -6.60 3.74 3.22
C VAL A 36 -6.75 3.47 4.71
N ALA A 37 -7.98 3.53 5.22
CA ALA A 37 -8.25 3.32 6.65
C ALA A 37 -8.00 1.87 7.10
N LEU A 38 -8.03 0.88 6.19
CA LEU A 38 -7.67 -0.50 6.50
C LEU A 38 -6.20 -0.55 6.95
N HIS A 39 -5.94 -1.16 8.11
CA HIS A 39 -4.62 -1.15 8.75
C HIS A 39 -4.32 -2.41 9.55
N ASP A 40 -3.05 -2.68 9.74
CA ASP A 40 -2.54 -3.65 10.71
C ASP A 40 -2.36 -2.99 12.08
N GLY A 41 -2.43 -3.77 13.16
CA GLY A 41 -2.10 -3.32 14.51
C GLY A 41 -0.67 -3.70 14.87
N ILE A 42 0.12 -2.71 15.31
CA ILE A 42 1.52 -2.88 15.70
C ILE A 42 1.66 -2.54 17.19
N PHE A 43 2.18 -3.48 17.97
CA PHE A 43 2.47 -3.29 19.39
C PHE A 43 3.96 -3.46 19.62
N ILE A 44 4.57 -2.48 20.27
CA ILE A 44 6.00 -2.47 20.60
C ILE A 44 6.13 -2.26 22.10
N LYS A 45 6.86 -3.14 22.76
CA LYS A 45 7.09 -3.08 24.21
C LYS A 45 8.57 -3.27 24.52
N LYS A 46 9.08 -2.45 25.44
CA LYS A 46 10.41 -2.64 26.01
C LYS A 46 10.45 -3.88 26.88
N GLU A 47 11.54 -4.64 26.75
CA GLU A 47 11.79 -5.84 27.58
C GLU A 47 13.14 -5.72 28.30
N ARG A 48 13.27 -6.40 29.44
CA ARG A 48 14.52 -6.39 30.20
C ARG A 48 15.60 -7.27 29.56
N GLU A 49 15.16 -8.39 28.97
CA GLU A 49 16.07 -9.30 28.27
C GLU A 49 16.41 -8.74 26.89
N ARG A 50 17.70 -8.66 26.59
CA ARG A 50 18.19 -8.19 25.28
C ARG A 50 17.65 -9.03 24.13
N GLY A 51 17.50 -8.42 22.98
CA GLY A 51 17.06 -9.05 21.74
C GLY A 51 15.67 -8.61 21.32
N ILE A 52 15.24 -9.08 20.16
CA ILE A 52 13.93 -8.78 19.57
C ILE A 52 13.12 -10.08 19.52
N ARG A 53 11.96 -10.08 20.14
CA ARG A 53 10.96 -11.15 20.01
C ARG A 53 9.80 -10.63 19.20
N MET A 54 9.31 -11.43 18.27
CA MET A 54 8.16 -11.04 17.43
C MET A 54 7.09 -12.13 17.44
N GLU A 55 5.84 -11.70 17.56
CA GLU A 55 4.65 -12.53 17.39
C GLU A 55 3.76 -11.99 16.28
N CYS A 56 3.07 -12.88 15.59
CA CYS A 56 2.12 -12.53 14.53
C CYS A 56 0.91 -13.48 14.58
N ASN A 57 -0.29 -12.92 14.37
CA ASN A 57 -1.52 -13.71 14.23
C ASN A 57 -1.58 -14.53 12.92
N LEU A 58 -0.67 -14.30 11.97
CA LEU A 58 -0.59 -15.04 10.71
C LEU A 58 0.67 -15.92 10.70
N PRO A 59 0.54 -17.24 10.93
CA PRO A 59 1.69 -18.13 11.09
C PRO A 59 2.61 -18.27 9.86
N SER A 60 2.10 -17.91 8.66
CA SER A 60 2.88 -17.95 7.42
C SER A 60 3.88 -16.80 7.28
N LEU A 61 3.78 -15.75 8.12
CA LEU A 61 4.74 -14.65 8.09
C LEU A 61 5.95 -14.96 8.99
N PRO A 62 7.17 -14.63 8.52
CA PRO A 62 8.37 -14.80 9.35
C PRO A 62 8.32 -13.85 10.55
N THR A 63 8.85 -14.33 11.70
CA THR A 63 8.97 -13.57 12.95
C THR A 63 10.44 -13.32 13.33
N ASN A 64 11.35 -13.55 12.40
CA ASN A 64 12.80 -13.37 12.51
C ASN A 64 13.29 -12.19 11.64
N GLU A 65 14.58 -12.11 11.35
CA GLU A 65 15.22 -11.05 10.54
C GLU A 65 14.76 -11.00 9.06
N GLU A 66 13.97 -11.96 8.60
CA GLU A 66 13.33 -11.89 7.30
C GLU A 66 12.12 -10.91 7.31
N ASN A 67 11.59 -10.59 8.50
CA ASN A 67 10.50 -9.64 8.66
C ASN A 67 11.02 -8.19 8.70
N LEU A 68 10.41 -7.31 7.91
CA LEU A 68 10.81 -5.89 7.83
C LEU A 68 10.67 -5.16 9.17
N MET A 69 9.71 -5.53 10.03
CA MET A 69 9.55 -4.95 11.37
C MET A 69 10.77 -5.24 12.24
N VAL A 70 11.24 -6.49 12.25
CA VAL A 70 12.42 -6.91 13.02
C VAL A 70 13.66 -6.20 12.51
N ARG A 71 13.82 -6.10 11.18
CA ARG A 71 14.94 -5.40 10.56
C ARG A 71 14.94 -3.91 10.88
N ALA A 72 13.76 -3.25 10.82
CA ALA A 72 13.62 -1.84 11.17
C ALA A 72 13.96 -1.58 12.63
N ALA A 73 13.42 -2.39 13.55
CA ALA A 73 13.72 -2.30 14.97
C ALA A 73 15.22 -2.49 15.26
N LYS A 74 15.83 -3.54 14.68
CA LYS A 74 17.25 -3.86 14.85
C LYS A 74 18.13 -2.70 14.37
N ALA A 75 17.84 -2.11 13.23
CA ALA A 75 18.62 -0.99 12.69
C ALA A 75 18.59 0.24 13.61
N ILE A 76 17.43 0.57 14.17
CA ILE A 76 17.33 1.67 15.14
C ILE A 76 18.05 1.34 16.44
N MET A 77 17.92 0.11 16.95
CA MET A 77 18.64 -0.31 18.17
C MET A 77 20.15 -0.22 18.00
N GLU A 78 20.68 -0.67 16.87
CA GLU A 78 22.11 -0.61 16.56
C GLU A 78 22.61 0.84 16.43
N GLU A 79 21.89 1.69 15.67
CA GLU A 79 22.27 3.08 15.42
C GLU A 79 22.31 3.92 16.71
N PHE A 80 21.34 3.70 17.61
CA PHE A 80 21.19 4.48 18.84
C PHE A 80 21.71 3.76 20.10
N SER A 81 22.40 2.63 19.92
CA SER A 81 22.98 1.84 21.02
C SER A 81 21.94 1.49 22.11
N ILE A 82 20.73 1.11 21.69
CA ILE A 82 19.66 0.71 22.60
C ILE A 82 19.95 -0.69 23.13
N GLU A 83 20.10 -0.82 24.43
CA GLU A 83 20.46 -2.07 25.11
C GLU A 83 19.26 -2.86 25.62
N GLU A 84 18.11 -2.21 25.77
CA GLU A 84 16.85 -2.87 26.15
C GLU A 84 16.40 -3.86 25.08
N GLY A 85 15.73 -4.93 25.48
CA GLY A 85 15.05 -5.82 24.55
C GLY A 85 13.74 -5.25 24.06
N LEU A 86 13.19 -5.87 23.02
CA LEU A 86 11.90 -5.51 22.41
C LEU A 86 11.01 -6.73 22.23
N SER A 87 9.73 -6.56 22.54
CA SER A 87 8.64 -7.42 22.08
C SER A 87 7.83 -6.69 21.03
N LEU A 88 7.75 -7.28 19.84
CA LEU A 88 6.95 -6.81 18.71
C LEU A 88 5.76 -7.75 18.53
N ARG A 89 4.54 -7.21 18.38
CA ARG A 89 3.37 -8.01 18.02
C ARG A 89 2.66 -7.37 16.84
N LEU A 90 2.43 -8.20 15.82
CA LEU A 90 1.72 -7.83 14.59
C LEU A 90 0.33 -8.48 14.58
N MET A 91 -0.70 -7.65 14.48
CA MET A 91 -2.08 -8.07 14.21
C MET A 91 -2.38 -7.79 12.73
N LYS A 92 -2.06 -8.75 11.87
CA LYS A 92 -2.19 -8.63 10.42
C LYS A 92 -3.65 -8.66 9.98
N ARG A 93 -4.07 -7.65 9.21
CA ARG A 93 -5.38 -7.50 8.58
C ARG A 93 -5.25 -7.14 7.11
N LEU A 94 -4.20 -6.39 6.75
CA LEU A 94 -3.86 -6.10 5.35
C LEU A 94 -3.46 -7.40 4.63
N PRO A 95 -3.89 -7.58 3.39
CA PRO A 95 -3.50 -8.75 2.60
C PRO A 95 -1.99 -8.78 2.35
N VAL A 96 -1.41 -10.00 2.37
CA VAL A 96 0.02 -10.20 2.14
C VAL A 96 0.31 -10.32 0.65
N ALA A 97 1.44 -9.77 0.18
CA ALA A 97 1.88 -9.79 -1.22
C ALA A 97 0.76 -9.33 -2.19
N ALA A 98 0.15 -8.19 -1.91
CA ALA A 98 -1.10 -7.77 -2.51
C ALA A 98 -1.08 -6.36 -3.16
N GLY A 99 0.09 -5.74 -3.32
CA GLY A 99 0.21 -4.40 -3.91
C GLY A 99 -0.22 -3.25 -2.99
N MET A 100 -0.50 -3.52 -1.71
CA MET A 100 -0.99 -2.55 -0.72
C MET A 100 0.09 -2.06 0.25
N ALA A 101 1.36 -2.36 0.01
CA ALA A 101 2.51 -2.00 0.84
C ALA A 101 2.41 -2.45 2.32
N GLY A 102 1.68 -3.55 2.65
CA GLY A 102 1.41 -3.95 4.03
C GLY A 102 2.68 -4.15 4.87
N GLY A 103 3.69 -4.87 4.37
CA GLY A 103 4.96 -5.05 5.09
C GLY A 103 5.77 -3.74 5.23
N SER A 104 5.66 -2.83 4.27
CA SER A 104 6.28 -1.51 4.33
C SER A 104 5.58 -0.63 5.37
N ALA A 105 4.25 -0.69 5.46
CA ALA A 105 3.48 0.00 6.48
C ALA A 105 3.81 -0.51 7.90
N ASP A 106 3.95 -1.83 8.05
CA ASP A 106 4.35 -2.45 9.32
C ASP A 106 5.74 -1.93 9.76
N ALA A 107 6.71 -1.89 8.85
CA ALA A 107 8.05 -1.36 9.13
C ALA A 107 8.04 0.14 9.44
N ALA A 108 7.25 0.94 8.70
CA ALA A 108 7.10 2.37 8.95
C ALA A 108 6.53 2.64 10.37
N ALA A 109 5.53 1.84 10.78
CA ALA A 109 5.00 1.92 12.13
C ALA A 109 6.07 1.59 13.20
N VAL A 110 6.98 0.65 12.92
CA VAL A 110 8.11 0.37 13.82
C VAL A 110 9.07 1.55 13.89
N PHE A 111 9.43 2.19 12.77
CA PHE A 111 10.26 3.39 12.78
C PHE A 111 9.65 4.50 13.64
N HIS A 112 8.35 4.78 13.48
CA HIS A 112 7.63 5.75 14.32
C HIS A 112 7.58 5.33 15.79
N GLY A 113 7.26 4.06 16.05
CA GLY A 113 7.16 3.53 17.41
C GLY A 113 8.48 3.58 18.16
N MET A 114 9.58 3.19 17.52
CA MET A 114 10.91 3.27 18.11
C MET A 114 11.32 4.72 18.40
N ASN A 115 11.04 5.65 17.45
CA ASN A 115 11.30 7.07 17.64
C ASN A 115 10.58 7.63 18.87
N GLN A 116 9.30 7.28 19.06
CA GLN A 116 8.50 7.73 20.20
C GLN A 116 8.90 7.03 21.50
N LEU A 117 9.04 5.69 21.47
CA LEU A 117 9.27 4.87 22.66
C LEU A 117 10.63 5.18 23.32
N PHE A 118 11.64 5.49 22.51
CA PHE A 118 13.00 5.78 22.97
C PHE A 118 13.36 7.28 22.94
N HIS A 119 12.36 8.16 22.65
CA HIS A 119 12.54 9.62 22.62
C HIS A 119 13.72 10.08 21.74
N LEU A 120 13.85 9.47 20.54
CA LEU A 120 14.99 9.74 19.66
C LEU A 120 14.92 11.11 18.99
N ASN A 121 13.74 11.75 18.98
CA ASN A 121 13.46 13.07 18.42
C ASN A 121 13.86 13.20 16.94
N LEU A 122 13.74 12.13 16.17
CA LEU A 122 13.97 12.13 14.74
C LEU A 122 12.80 12.81 14.00
N SER A 123 13.12 13.66 13.04
CA SER A 123 12.12 14.19 12.11
C SER A 123 11.62 13.12 11.13
N THR A 124 10.51 13.38 10.45
CA THR A 124 9.99 12.44 9.44
C THR A 124 10.99 12.24 8.31
N GLU A 125 11.68 13.30 7.86
CA GLU A 125 12.71 13.24 6.82
C GLU A 125 13.92 12.39 7.25
N GLU A 126 14.26 12.43 8.54
CA GLU A 126 15.32 11.58 9.09
C GLU A 126 14.91 10.12 9.16
N LEU A 127 13.63 9.84 9.44
CA LEU A 127 13.06 8.49 9.36
C LEU A 127 13.02 7.99 7.90
N GLU A 128 12.61 8.81 6.94
CA GLU A 128 12.58 8.46 5.50
C GLU A 128 13.95 8.03 4.98
N LYS A 129 15.00 8.80 5.31
CA LYS A 129 16.40 8.49 4.92
C LYS A 129 16.88 7.13 5.43
N ARG A 130 16.35 6.68 6.56
CA ARG A 130 16.62 5.34 7.12
C ARG A 130 15.76 4.28 6.47
N ALA A 131 14.49 4.57 6.35
CA ALA A 131 13.43 3.67 5.90
C ALA A 131 13.61 3.22 4.44
N VAL A 132 14.03 4.11 3.53
CA VAL A 132 14.24 3.81 2.11
C VAL A 132 15.24 2.67 1.87
N LYS A 133 16.18 2.46 2.78
CA LYS A 133 17.17 1.37 2.72
C LYS A 133 16.54 -0.02 2.85
N PHE A 134 15.32 -0.10 3.35
CA PHE A 134 14.57 -1.34 3.58
C PHE A 134 13.49 -1.59 2.53
N GLY A 135 13.03 -0.54 1.85
CA GLY A 135 12.04 -0.65 0.77
C GLY A 135 11.55 0.72 0.30
N ALA A 136 11.27 0.82 -1.01
CA ALA A 136 10.90 2.08 -1.67
C ALA A 136 9.54 2.64 -1.18
N ASP A 137 8.59 1.78 -0.79
CA ASP A 137 7.28 2.21 -0.28
C ASP A 137 7.30 2.64 1.20
N ILE A 138 8.37 2.35 1.97
CA ILE A 138 8.38 2.64 3.40
C ILE A 138 8.36 4.14 3.69
N PRO A 139 9.08 5.01 2.95
CA PRO A 139 8.96 6.45 3.11
C PRO A 139 7.52 6.95 2.99
N PHE A 140 6.76 6.50 1.99
CA PHE A 140 5.34 6.86 1.87
C PHE A 140 4.53 6.41 3.10
N CYS A 141 4.77 5.21 3.61
CA CYS A 141 4.05 4.67 4.76
C CYS A 141 4.35 5.40 6.09
N LEU A 142 5.39 6.23 6.14
CA LEU A 142 5.63 7.16 7.27
C LEU A 142 4.65 8.34 7.27
N HIS A 143 3.96 8.57 6.17
CA HIS A 143 2.96 9.62 6.00
C HIS A 143 1.54 9.06 5.97
N LYS A 144 0.58 9.98 5.87
CA LYS A 144 -0.84 9.69 5.67
C LYS A 144 -1.40 10.64 4.62
N GLY A 145 -2.44 10.19 3.93
CA GLY A 145 -3.11 10.95 2.89
C GLY A 145 -2.63 10.62 1.49
N CYS A 146 -2.60 11.61 0.62
CA CYS A 146 -2.30 11.49 -0.80
C CYS A 146 -0.94 12.08 -1.14
N TYR A 147 -0.15 11.39 -1.94
CA TYR A 147 1.19 11.83 -2.35
C TYR A 147 1.47 11.48 -3.81
N LEU A 148 2.07 12.43 -4.54
CA LEU A 148 2.85 12.11 -5.72
C LEU A 148 4.14 11.43 -5.26
N SER A 149 4.48 10.33 -5.90
CA SER A 149 5.67 9.54 -5.61
C SER A 149 6.42 9.32 -6.92
N GLU A 150 7.68 9.73 -6.95
CA GLU A 150 8.59 9.68 -8.10
C GLU A 150 9.90 8.96 -7.74
N GLY A 151 10.82 8.87 -8.69
CA GLY A 151 12.05 8.10 -8.53
C GLY A 151 11.77 6.60 -8.60
N ILE A 152 12.19 5.83 -7.61
CA ILE A 152 11.78 4.42 -7.44
C ILE A 152 10.54 4.29 -6.54
N GLY A 153 9.95 5.43 -6.14
CA GLY A 153 8.80 5.54 -5.24
C GLY A 153 9.09 6.33 -3.96
N GLU A 154 10.32 6.82 -3.78
CA GLU A 154 10.81 7.45 -2.55
C GLU A 154 10.72 8.98 -2.53
N LYS A 155 10.57 9.64 -3.71
CA LYS A 155 10.47 11.10 -3.77
C LYS A 155 9.02 11.52 -3.62
N LEU A 156 8.69 12.07 -2.48
CA LEU A 156 7.31 12.33 -2.08
C LEU A 156 6.97 13.81 -2.13
N LYS A 157 5.82 14.14 -2.75
CA LYS A 157 5.20 15.46 -2.68
C LYS A 157 3.75 15.30 -2.23
N LYS A 158 3.39 15.95 -1.13
CA LYS A 158 2.02 15.91 -0.60
C LYS A 158 1.03 16.51 -1.59
N LEU A 159 -0.10 15.84 -1.76
CA LEU A 159 -1.23 16.26 -2.58
C LEU A 159 -2.50 16.41 -1.72
N PRO A 160 -3.54 17.10 -2.23
CA PRO A 160 -4.87 17.04 -1.64
C PRO A 160 -5.36 15.58 -1.58
N THR A 161 -6.09 15.26 -0.52
CA THR A 161 -6.67 13.92 -0.34
C THR A 161 -7.89 13.73 -1.25
N LEU A 162 -8.25 12.48 -1.52
CA LEU A 162 -9.54 12.19 -2.14
C LEU A 162 -10.68 12.81 -1.33
N PRO A 163 -11.72 13.31 -2.00
CA PRO A 163 -13.00 13.58 -1.35
C PRO A 163 -13.52 12.34 -0.61
N PRO A 164 -14.46 12.49 0.33
CA PRO A 164 -15.11 11.38 1.01
C PRO A 164 -15.64 10.36 0.00
N CYS A 165 -15.24 9.11 0.15
CA CYS A 165 -15.62 8.02 -0.74
C CYS A 165 -15.52 6.67 -0.03
N THR A 166 -16.28 5.70 -0.52
CA THR A 166 -16.20 4.31 -0.07
C THR A 166 -15.33 3.51 -1.03
N ILE A 167 -14.42 2.71 -0.48
CA ILE A 167 -13.48 1.89 -1.26
C ILE A 167 -13.72 0.42 -0.92
N ILE A 168 -13.95 -0.41 -1.92
CA ILE A 168 -13.97 -1.87 -1.76
C ILE A 168 -12.64 -2.41 -2.28
N LEU A 169 -11.98 -3.23 -1.47
CA LEU A 169 -10.74 -3.91 -1.79
C LEU A 169 -10.99 -5.39 -1.95
N VAL A 170 -10.47 -6.01 -2.99
CA VAL A 170 -10.55 -7.46 -3.21
C VAL A 170 -9.16 -8.02 -3.45
N LYS A 171 -8.74 -8.98 -2.62
CA LYS A 171 -7.54 -9.78 -2.82
C LYS A 171 -7.94 -11.07 -3.54
N PRO A 172 -7.52 -11.28 -4.80
CA PRO A 172 -7.70 -12.56 -5.49
C PRO A 172 -6.99 -13.71 -4.78
N ALA A 173 -7.42 -14.95 -5.03
CA ALA A 173 -6.87 -16.17 -4.43
C ALA A 173 -5.48 -16.57 -4.99
N PHE A 174 -4.71 -15.60 -5.48
CA PHE A 174 -3.34 -15.78 -5.97
C PHE A 174 -2.47 -14.60 -5.57
N SER A 175 -1.17 -14.72 -5.76
CA SER A 175 -0.19 -13.65 -5.59
C SER A 175 0.57 -13.39 -6.87
N LEU A 176 1.06 -12.15 -7.02
CA LEU A 176 1.93 -11.74 -8.12
C LEU A 176 3.28 -11.26 -7.55
N SER A 177 4.35 -11.59 -8.25
CA SER A 177 5.68 -11.09 -7.90
C SER A 177 5.88 -9.72 -8.53
N THR A 178 6.12 -8.68 -7.73
CA THR A 178 6.44 -7.33 -8.21
C THR A 178 7.60 -7.37 -9.21
N LYS A 179 8.64 -8.13 -8.91
CA LYS A 179 9.79 -8.31 -9.81
C LYS A 179 9.36 -8.85 -11.17
N LEU A 180 8.55 -9.93 -11.19
CA LEU A 180 8.06 -10.54 -12.43
C LEU A 180 7.25 -9.55 -13.27
N ILE A 181 6.40 -8.74 -12.62
CA ILE A 181 5.57 -7.75 -13.33
C ILE A 181 6.43 -6.70 -14.01
N TYR A 182 7.40 -6.11 -13.29
CA TYR A 182 8.30 -5.11 -13.85
C TYR A 182 9.24 -5.67 -14.92
N GLU A 183 9.73 -6.91 -14.77
CA GLU A 183 10.61 -7.57 -15.76
C GLU A 183 9.88 -7.89 -17.08
N ASN A 184 8.56 -8.07 -17.05
CA ASN A 184 7.75 -8.32 -18.24
C ASN A 184 7.06 -7.07 -18.80
N LEU A 185 7.33 -5.89 -18.25
CA LEU A 185 6.83 -4.64 -18.78
C LEU A 185 7.76 -4.15 -19.90
N HIS A 186 7.27 -4.20 -21.12
CA HIS A 186 8.00 -3.80 -22.33
C HIS A 186 7.60 -2.37 -22.72
N LEU A 187 8.28 -1.38 -22.15
CA LEU A 187 7.99 0.05 -22.35
C LEU A 187 8.12 0.47 -23.80
N GLU A 188 9.05 -0.13 -24.55
CA GLU A 188 9.27 0.10 -25.98
C GLU A 188 8.08 -0.24 -26.89
N ASN A 189 7.12 -1.01 -26.37
CA ASN A 189 5.91 -1.41 -27.09
C ASN A 189 4.69 -0.54 -26.74
N LEU A 190 4.88 0.48 -25.89
CA LEU A 190 3.79 1.35 -25.44
C LEU A 190 3.69 2.61 -26.30
N THR A 191 2.48 3.10 -26.41
CA THR A 191 2.17 4.41 -27.01
C THR A 191 1.89 5.41 -25.89
N ASP A 192 2.05 6.71 -26.17
CA ASP A 192 1.79 7.79 -25.20
C ASP A 192 0.37 7.71 -24.59
N LYS A 193 -0.61 7.21 -25.34
CA LYS A 193 -1.99 7.07 -24.88
C LYS A 193 -2.21 5.97 -23.82
N GLU A 194 -1.24 5.12 -23.62
CA GLU A 194 -1.33 4.02 -22.65
C GLU A 194 -0.76 4.40 -21.29
N HIS A 195 -0.04 5.53 -21.24
CA HIS A 195 0.43 6.11 -19.99
C HIS A 195 -0.70 6.85 -19.27
N PRO A 196 -0.86 6.67 -17.95
CA PRO A 196 -1.84 7.43 -17.18
C PRO A 196 -1.52 8.94 -17.15
N GLU A 197 -2.56 9.77 -17.20
CA GLU A 197 -2.45 11.24 -17.15
C GLU A 197 -2.25 11.72 -15.70
N VAL A 198 -1.07 11.42 -15.13
CA VAL A 198 -0.76 11.69 -13.70
C VAL A 198 -0.83 13.17 -13.37
N ASP A 199 -0.33 14.04 -14.26
CA ASP A 199 -0.32 15.49 -14.03
C ASP A 199 -1.74 16.08 -14.05
N GLU A 200 -2.60 15.62 -14.96
CA GLU A 200 -3.99 16.05 -15.00
C GLU A 200 -4.74 15.58 -13.73
N MET A 201 -4.46 14.36 -13.25
CA MET A 201 -5.06 13.88 -12.00
C MET A 201 -4.66 14.77 -10.81
N ILE A 202 -3.43 15.28 -10.75
CA ILE A 202 -3.00 16.23 -9.70
C ILE A 202 -3.87 17.49 -9.72
N GLU A 203 -4.13 18.06 -10.91
CA GLU A 203 -4.99 19.24 -11.06
C GLU A 203 -6.43 18.96 -10.61
N LYS A 204 -6.96 17.75 -10.91
CA LYS A 204 -8.30 17.36 -10.48
C LYS A 204 -8.39 17.10 -8.97
N LEU A 205 -7.33 16.59 -8.34
CA LEU A 205 -7.25 16.47 -6.88
C LEU A 205 -7.37 17.85 -6.19
N GLU A 206 -6.81 18.90 -6.77
CA GLU A 206 -6.95 20.27 -6.26
C GLU A 206 -8.39 20.79 -6.35
N SER A 207 -9.14 20.38 -7.37
CA SER A 207 -10.56 20.76 -7.51
C SER A 207 -11.50 20.01 -6.57
N GLY A 208 -11.10 18.83 -6.10
CA GLY A 208 -11.89 17.97 -5.23
C GLY A 208 -13.12 17.33 -5.90
N ASP A 209 -13.11 17.18 -7.21
CA ASP A 209 -14.16 16.48 -7.97
C ASP A 209 -13.82 15.00 -8.08
N LEU A 210 -14.51 14.16 -7.29
CA LEU A 210 -14.24 12.73 -7.23
C LEU A 210 -14.45 12.03 -8.57
N GLU A 211 -15.47 12.39 -9.34
CA GLU A 211 -15.76 11.77 -10.63
C GLU A 211 -14.66 12.08 -11.64
N GLU A 212 -14.23 13.35 -11.71
CA GLU A 212 -13.16 13.77 -12.62
C GLU A 212 -11.81 13.13 -12.24
N ILE A 213 -11.51 13.02 -10.94
CA ILE A 213 -10.32 12.29 -10.45
C ILE A 213 -10.38 10.83 -10.88
N CYS A 214 -11.51 10.16 -10.70
CA CYS A 214 -11.68 8.74 -11.01
C CYS A 214 -11.55 8.44 -12.51
N LYS A 215 -11.97 9.35 -13.41
CA LYS A 215 -11.82 9.19 -14.87
C LYS A 215 -10.36 9.10 -15.33
N LEU A 216 -9.43 9.69 -14.57
CA LEU A 216 -8.00 9.73 -14.90
C LEU A 216 -7.20 8.59 -14.27
N GLY A 217 -7.88 7.71 -13.51
CA GLY A 217 -7.24 6.57 -12.87
C GLY A 217 -6.63 5.59 -13.86
N GLY A 218 -5.39 5.16 -13.60
CA GLY A 218 -4.70 4.21 -14.47
C GLY A 218 -3.51 3.55 -13.80
N ASN A 219 -3.22 2.31 -14.18
CA ASN A 219 -2.07 1.58 -13.68
C ASN A 219 -1.41 0.79 -14.82
N LEU A 220 -0.25 1.27 -15.27
CA LEU A 220 0.46 0.69 -16.40
C LEU A 220 0.85 -0.79 -16.17
N LEU A 221 1.07 -1.20 -14.93
CA LEU A 221 1.42 -2.57 -14.57
C LEU A 221 0.26 -3.57 -14.81
N GLU A 222 -0.98 -3.08 -14.93
CA GLU A 222 -2.15 -3.92 -15.25
C GLU A 222 -1.99 -4.66 -16.57
N LYS A 223 -1.31 -4.07 -17.56
CA LYS A 223 -1.05 -4.73 -18.85
C LYS A 223 -0.39 -6.09 -18.68
N VAL A 224 0.62 -6.15 -17.83
CA VAL A 224 1.33 -7.40 -17.55
C VAL A 224 0.50 -8.28 -16.62
N SER A 225 -0.03 -7.70 -15.55
CA SER A 225 -0.74 -8.48 -14.53
C SER A 225 -2.00 -9.14 -15.07
N ILE A 226 -2.79 -8.44 -15.90
CA ILE A 226 -4.00 -8.97 -16.54
C ILE A 226 -3.65 -10.04 -17.58
N SER A 227 -2.57 -9.88 -18.35
CA SER A 227 -2.14 -10.90 -19.31
C SER A 227 -1.75 -12.22 -18.62
N LEU A 228 -1.17 -12.15 -17.42
CA LEU A 228 -0.80 -13.30 -16.61
C LEU A 228 -2.00 -13.88 -15.83
N ARG A 229 -2.93 -13.03 -15.43
CA ARG A 229 -4.07 -13.35 -14.56
C ARG A 229 -5.31 -12.58 -14.99
N PRO A 230 -6.04 -13.08 -16.00
CA PRO A 230 -7.25 -12.43 -16.53
C PRO A 230 -8.34 -12.21 -15.49
N GLU A 231 -8.30 -12.94 -14.37
CA GLU A 231 -9.25 -12.79 -13.26
C GLU A 231 -9.23 -11.36 -12.67
N ILE A 232 -8.11 -10.63 -12.82
CA ILE A 232 -8.01 -9.22 -12.43
C ILE A 232 -9.00 -8.38 -13.24
N GLN A 233 -9.07 -8.60 -14.56
CA GLN A 233 -10.01 -7.88 -15.42
C GLN A 233 -11.46 -8.23 -15.06
N VAL A 234 -11.75 -9.49 -14.78
CA VAL A 234 -13.11 -9.91 -14.35
C VAL A 234 -13.57 -9.15 -13.10
N LEU A 235 -12.68 -8.98 -12.12
CA LEU A 235 -12.99 -8.21 -10.89
C LEU A 235 -13.13 -6.71 -11.17
N LYS A 236 -12.32 -6.16 -12.06
CA LYS A 236 -12.43 -4.75 -12.48
C LYS A 236 -13.77 -4.49 -13.18
N ASP A 237 -14.13 -5.33 -14.14
CA ASP A 237 -15.39 -5.23 -14.89
C ASP A 237 -16.60 -5.38 -13.95
N PHE A 238 -16.50 -6.29 -12.96
CA PHE A 238 -17.51 -6.42 -11.93
C PHE A 238 -17.74 -5.11 -11.18
N PHE A 239 -16.70 -4.45 -10.67
CA PHE A 239 -16.85 -3.18 -9.96
C PHE A 239 -17.46 -2.08 -10.83
N ILE A 240 -17.04 -1.96 -12.09
CA ILE A 240 -17.61 -0.97 -13.01
C ILE A 240 -19.08 -1.27 -13.27
N LYS A 241 -19.46 -2.53 -13.49
CA LYS A 241 -20.86 -2.96 -13.65
C LYS A 241 -21.71 -2.64 -12.42
N GLU A 242 -21.14 -2.76 -11.24
CA GLU A 242 -21.79 -2.40 -9.98
C GLU A 242 -21.80 -0.88 -9.71
N GLY A 243 -21.24 -0.05 -10.61
CA GLY A 243 -21.32 1.41 -10.55
C GLY A 243 -20.15 2.07 -9.81
N ALA A 244 -19.01 1.41 -9.68
CA ALA A 244 -17.81 2.06 -9.22
C ALA A 244 -17.38 3.17 -10.19
N LEU A 245 -17.00 4.34 -9.67
CA LEU A 245 -16.45 5.45 -10.44
C LEU A 245 -15.07 5.10 -11.03
N LEU A 246 -14.34 4.25 -10.33
CA LEU A 246 -13.02 3.77 -10.73
C LEU A 246 -12.85 2.33 -10.26
N SER A 247 -12.24 1.48 -11.10
CA SER A 247 -11.75 0.18 -10.69
C SER A 247 -10.34 -0.05 -11.22
N LEU A 248 -9.38 -0.29 -10.32
CA LEU A 248 -7.98 -0.51 -10.65
C LEU A 248 -7.35 -1.60 -9.78
N MET A 249 -6.22 -2.11 -10.27
CA MET A 249 -5.30 -2.91 -9.47
C MET A 249 -4.35 -1.99 -8.69
N SER A 250 -4.12 -2.27 -7.42
CA SER A 250 -3.18 -1.50 -6.59
C SER A 250 -1.74 -1.98 -6.78
N GLY A 251 -0.84 -1.07 -7.14
CA GLY A 251 0.58 -1.36 -7.35
C GLY A 251 0.81 -2.45 -8.39
N SER A 252 1.68 -3.41 -8.12
CA SER A 252 1.90 -4.60 -8.95
C SER A 252 0.84 -5.70 -8.72
N GLY A 253 -0.16 -5.43 -7.91
CA GLY A 253 -1.29 -6.30 -7.63
C GLY A 253 -1.00 -7.42 -6.60
N PRO A 254 -1.91 -8.40 -6.54
CA PRO A 254 -3.11 -8.54 -7.35
C PRO A 254 -4.38 -7.86 -6.79
N THR A 255 -4.29 -7.09 -5.70
CA THR A 255 -5.50 -6.44 -5.13
C THR A 255 -6.15 -5.53 -6.15
N VAL A 256 -7.43 -5.75 -6.40
CA VAL A 256 -8.30 -4.87 -7.19
C VAL A 256 -9.15 -4.05 -6.22
N PHE A 257 -9.36 -2.77 -6.53
CA PHE A 257 -10.25 -1.93 -5.76
C PHE A 257 -11.28 -1.22 -6.64
N GLY A 258 -12.42 -0.89 -6.04
CA GLY A 258 -13.45 -0.06 -6.62
C GLY A 258 -13.72 1.15 -5.72
N ILE A 259 -13.83 2.35 -6.30
CA ILE A 259 -14.18 3.60 -5.60
C ILE A 259 -15.63 3.93 -5.90
N PHE A 260 -16.41 4.19 -4.84
CA PHE A 260 -17.82 4.56 -4.91
C PHE A 260 -18.03 5.89 -4.18
N PRO A 261 -19.02 6.72 -4.60
CA PRO A 261 -19.43 7.90 -3.85
C PRO A 261 -19.77 7.54 -2.39
N GLU A 262 -19.55 8.47 -1.46
CA GLU A 262 -19.85 8.22 -0.03
C GLU A 262 -21.32 7.91 0.22
N GLU A 263 -22.22 8.55 -0.50
CA GLU A 263 -23.66 8.31 -0.45
C GLU A 263 -24.09 6.90 -0.90
N GLU A 264 -23.25 6.17 -1.64
CA GLU A 264 -23.49 4.78 -2.05
C GLU A 264 -22.92 3.74 -1.07
N LYS A 265 -22.59 4.11 0.14
CA LYS A 265 -22.00 3.20 1.15
C LYS A 265 -22.83 1.95 1.41
N GLU A 266 -24.16 2.06 1.52
CA GLU A 266 -25.04 0.90 1.72
C GLU A 266 -25.00 -0.07 0.51
N LYS A 267 -24.93 0.46 -0.70
CA LYS A 267 -24.74 -0.33 -1.92
C LYS A 267 -23.38 -1.03 -1.91
N ALA A 268 -22.32 -0.34 -1.51
CA ALA A 268 -20.98 -0.92 -1.38
C ALA A 268 -20.96 -2.07 -0.38
N GLU A 269 -21.70 -1.99 0.73
CA GLU A 269 -21.84 -3.09 1.68
C GLU A 269 -22.56 -4.32 1.08
N MET A 270 -23.59 -4.11 0.26
CA MET A 270 -24.26 -5.19 -0.47
C MET A 270 -23.33 -5.84 -1.51
N ILE A 271 -22.55 -5.04 -2.22
CA ILE A 271 -21.52 -5.52 -3.17
C ILE A 271 -20.49 -6.38 -2.43
N LEU A 272 -20.00 -5.93 -1.27
CA LEU A 272 -19.08 -6.71 -0.43
C LEU A 272 -19.65 -8.07 -0.02
N GLN A 273 -20.92 -8.12 0.36
CA GLN A 273 -21.63 -9.36 0.70
C GLN A 273 -21.74 -10.29 -0.53
N SER A 274 -22.08 -9.74 -1.69
CA SER A 274 -22.15 -10.48 -2.96
C SER A 274 -20.79 -11.08 -3.33
N LEU A 275 -19.70 -10.34 -3.18
CA LEU A 275 -18.34 -10.84 -3.40
C LEU A 275 -18.01 -12.02 -2.48
N ARG A 276 -18.43 -11.97 -1.22
CA ARG A 276 -18.14 -13.01 -0.22
C ARG A 276 -18.99 -14.27 -0.35
N SER A 277 -20.15 -14.19 -0.97
CA SER A 277 -21.14 -15.29 -1.05
C SER A 277 -21.57 -15.68 -2.45
N GLY A 278 -21.34 -14.82 -3.46
CA GLY A 278 -21.78 -14.99 -4.85
C GLY A 278 -20.81 -15.78 -5.73
N GLU A 279 -21.00 -15.67 -7.03
CA GLU A 279 -20.24 -16.41 -8.05
C GLU A 279 -18.73 -16.07 -8.05
N HIS A 280 -18.36 -14.83 -7.67
CA HIS A 280 -16.96 -14.39 -7.62
C HIS A 280 -16.21 -14.90 -6.38
N LYS A 281 -16.88 -15.53 -5.42
CA LYS A 281 -16.26 -16.05 -4.20
C LYS A 281 -15.09 -17.00 -4.48
N VAL A 282 -15.16 -17.78 -5.55
CA VAL A 282 -14.11 -18.72 -5.94
C VAL A 282 -12.84 -18.04 -6.45
N LEU A 283 -12.94 -16.79 -6.88
CA LEU A 283 -11.80 -16.00 -7.42
C LEU A 283 -11.06 -15.24 -6.33
N ILE A 284 -11.66 -15.06 -5.16
CA ILE A 284 -11.14 -14.15 -4.13
C ILE A 284 -10.68 -14.90 -2.88
N GLU A 285 -9.61 -14.42 -2.27
CA GLU A 285 -9.16 -14.84 -0.95
C GLU A 285 -9.95 -14.10 0.14
N ASN A 286 -10.08 -12.78 0.00
CA ASN A 286 -10.83 -11.92 0.91
C ASN A 286 -11.21 -10.60 0.25
N ALA A 287 -12.18 -9.90 0.87
CA ALA A 287 -12.60 -8.57 0.47
C ALA A 287 -12.90 -7.71 1.71
N TRP A 288 -12.63 -6.41 1.59
CA TRP A 288 -12.82 -5.41 2.65
C TRP A 288 -13.52 -4.17 2.09
N ILE A 289 -14.24 -3.48 2.97
CA ILE A 289 -14.68 -2.10 2.76
C ILE A 289 -13.79 -1.17 3.59
N THR A 290 -13.41 -0.06 3.03
CA THR A 290 -12.54 0.94 3.67
C THR A 290 -12.86 2.32 3.08
N GLU A 291 -12.13 3.33 3.52
CA GLU A 291 -12.22 4.71 3.06
C GLU A 291 -10.82 5.29 2.84
N ALA A 292 -10.74 6.41 2.14
CA ALA A 292 -9.52 7.21 2.06
C ALA A 292 -9.15 7.74 3.45
N TYR A 293 -7.87 7.70 3.80
CA TYR A 293 -7.39 8.09 5.13
C TYR A 293 -6.30 9.16 5.03
N ALA A 294 -6.46 10.26 5.79
CA ALA A 294 -5.56 11.43 5.78
C ALA A 294 -4.97 11.75 7.15
#